data_01ba829f8fd098b5a82e64779b91ed4a
#
_entry.id   01ba829f8fd098b5a82e64779b91ed4a
#
_cell.length_a   1.000
_cell.length_b   1.000
_cell.length_c   1.000
_cell.angle_alpha   90.00
_cell.angle_beta   90.00
_cell.angle_gamma   90.00
#
_symmetry.space_group_name_H-M   'P 1'
#
loop_
_entity.id
_entity.type
_entity.pdbx_description
1 polymer ?
#
loop_
_entity_poly.entity_id
_entity_poly.type
_entity_poly.pdbx_seq_one_letter_code
_entity_poly.pdbx_strand_id
1 'polypeptide(L)'
;MKVLNIDYQIGIYSVEVNNCIDYNIAGAVSFFKKDFFQLYCGFWGLFSNFYNCNYDEIRNKILNIFELGLSTTTVSDSGELISLIKQKINDKNPVLVNVPNSVLFYSIMYKNPNINKLNHSFIIKAYDDEREVFYIRENSINTELLSILTPSQPFSEFYLTYDMMEKIYYDTKEILADKKGILK
;
A
#
# COMPACT_ATOMS: atom_id res chain seq x y z
N MET A 1 18.30 5.76 10.60
CA MET A 1 16.93 5.22 10.36
C MET A 1 15.88 6.27 10.65
N LYS A 2 14.89 6.46 9.77
CA LYS A 2 13.75 7.36 9.92
C LYS A 2 12.46 6.53 9.92
N VAL A 3 11.60 6.68 10.92
CA VAL A 3 10.42 5.81 11.15
C VAL A 3 9.16 6.64 11.35
N LEU A 4 8.06 6.27 10.69
CA LEU A 4 6.71 6.74 10.98
C LEU A 4 6.02 5.72 11.89
N ASN A 5 5.36 6.21 12.94
CA ASN A 5 4.59 5.35 13.83
C ASN A 5 3.18 5.12 13.23
N ILE A 6 3.09 4.13 12.36
CA ILE A 6 1.85 3.71 11.73
C ILE A 6 1.34 2.48 12.48
N ASP A 7 0.18 2.60 13.09
CA ASP A 7 -0.42 1.54 13.88
C ASP A 7 -1.61 0.93 13.12
N TYR A 8 -1.51 -0.38 12.83
CA TYR A 8 -2.66 -1.14 12.34
C TYR A 8 -3.39 -1.70 13.55
N GLN A 9 -4.60 -1.25 13.76
CA GLN A 9 -5.45 -1.85 14.76
C GLN A 9 -6.16 -3.05 14.16
N ILE A 10 -6.03 -4.21 14.81
CA ILE A 10 -6.86 -5.37 14.53
C ILE A 10 -8.24 -5.06 15.12
N GLY A 11 -9.18 -4.70 14.27
CA GLY A 11 -10.54 -4.40 14.68
C GLY A 11 -11.56 -5.32 14.00
N ILE A 12 -12.75 -5.35 14.57
CA ILE A 12 -13.94 -6.03 14.04
C ILE A 12 -14.27 -5.59 12.59
N TYR A 13 -13.72 -4.48 12.17
CA TYR A 13 -13.98 -3.84 10.87
C TYR A 13 -13.08 -4.30 9.72
N SER A 14 -12.09 -5.17 9.98
CA SER A 14 -11.21 -5.70 8.94
C SER A 14 -11.94 -6.54 7.88
N VAL A 15 -13.15 -6.99 8.17
CA VAL A 15 -13.99 -7.79 7.27
C VAL A 15 -14.74 -6.92 6.26
N GLU A 16 -14.95 -5.64 6.56
CA GLU A 16 -15.74 -4.73 5.71
C GLU A 16 -14.90 -4.04 4.64
N VAL A 17 -13.61 -3.90 4.86
CA VAL A 17 -12.67 -3.34 3.88
C VAL A 17 -12.09 -4.47 3.04
N ASN A 18 -12.76 -4.80 1.95
CA ASN A 18 -12.45 -5.97 1.12
C ASN A 18 -11.28 -5.80 0.13
N ASN A 19 -10.51 -4.72 0.22
CA ASN A 19 -9.39 -4.53 -0.70
C ASN A 19 -8.13 -3.99 0.01
N CYS A 20 -6.97 -4.40 -0.50
CA CYS A 20 -5.68 -4.04 0.07
C CYS A 20 -5.39 -2.53 0.07
N ILE A 21 -5.91 -1.80 -0.91
CA ILE A 21 -5.68 -0.35 -1.03
C ILE A 21 -6.34 0.38 0.13
N ASP A 22 -7.63 0.15 0.36
CA ASP A 22 -8.38 0.84 1.40
C ASP A 22 -7.97 0.42 2.81
N TYR A 23 -7.57 -0.83 2.97
CA TYR A 23 -6.99 -1.28 4.23
C TYR A 23 -5.66 -0.57 4.54
N ASN A 24 -4.82 -0.38 3.53
CA ASN A 24 -3.57 0.37 3.67
C ASN A 24 -3.83 1.86 3.87
N ILE A 25 -4.85 2.45 3.23
CA ILE A 25 -5.26 3.84 3.52
C ILE A 25 -5.71 3.97 4.97
N ALA A 26 -6.53 3.05 5.48
CA ALA A 26 -6.93 3.03 6.88
C ALA A 26 -5.71 2.99 7.82
N GLY A 27 -4.70 2.16 7.50
CA GLY A 27 -3.42 2.14 8.21
C GLY A 27 -2.68 3.48 8.13
N ALA A 28 -2.61 4.06 6.95
CA ALA A 28 -1.90 5.33 6.74
C ALA A 28 -2.55 6.50 7.51
N VAL A 29 -3.88 6.60 7.52
CA VAL A 29 -4.57 7.68 8.25
C VAL A 29 -4.43 7.54 9.77
N SER A 30 -4.21 6.33 10.29
CA SER A 30 -3.94 6.11 11.72
C SER A 30 -2.66 6.78 12.21
N PHE A 31 -1.72 7.10 11.30
CA PHE A 31 -0.53 7.88 11.61
C PHE A 31 -0.87 9.29 12.11
N PHE A 32 -1.89 9.93 11.53
CA PHE A 32 -2.30 11.28 11.92
C PHE A 32 -3.12 11.27 13.21
N LYS A 33 -4.01 10.29 13.36
CA LYS A 33 -4.79 10.06 14.57
C LYS A 33 -5.15 8.58 14.69
N LYS A 34 -4.85 7.97 15.83
CA LYS A 34 -5.01 6.53 16.06
C LYS A 34 -6.40 6.01 15.71
N ASP A 35 -7.44 6.72 16.13
CA ASP A 35 -8.83 6.33 15.93
C ASP A 35 -9.27 6.38 14.46
N PHE A 36 -8.51 7.06 13.59
CA PHE A 36 -8.86 7.19 12.17
C PHE A 36 -8.88 5.85 11.45
N PHE A 37 -8.10 4.87 11.90
CA PHE A 37 -8.17 3.52 11.34
C PHE A 37 -9.59 2.95 11.45
N GLN A 38 -10.14 2.92 12.64
CA GLN A 38 -11.48 2.36 12.89
C GLN A 38 -12.57 3.19 12.23
N LEU A 39 -12.45 4.51 12.31
CA LEU A 39 -13.40 5.43 11.67
C LEU A 39 -13.39 5.28 10.15
N TYR A 40 -12.20 5.12 9.52
CA TYR A 40 -12.10 4.88 8.08
C TYR A 40 -12.84 3.61 7.68
N CYS A 41 -12.57 2.50 8.37
CA CYS A 41 -13.22 1.22 8.10
C CYS A 41 -14.75 1.31 8.29
N GLY A 42 -15.21 1.96 9.35
CA GLY A 42 -16.65 2.17 9.61
C GLY A 42 -17.34 3.01 8.54
N PHE A 43 -16.73 4.12 8.13
CA PHE A 43 -17.25 4.96 7.04
C PHE A 43 -17.20 4.23 5.69
N TRP A 44 -16.14 3.43 5.44
CA TRP A 44 -16.06 2.62 4.24
C TRP A 44 -17.24 1.65 4.14
N GLY A 45 -17.51 0.88 5.20
CA GLY A 45 -18.65 -0.04 5.24
C GLY A 45 -19.98 0.69 5.06
N LEU A 46 -20.15 1.86 5.72
CA LEU A 46 -21.35 2.67 5.56
C LEU A 46 -21.53 3.15 4.11
N PHE A 47 -20.49 3.80 3.54
CA PHE A 47 -20.62 4.41 2.22
C PHE A 47 -20.69 3.39 1.10
N SER A 48 -19.98 2.26 1.17
CA SER A 48 -20.04 1.20 0.17
C SER A 48 -21.41 0.52 0.09
N ASN A 49 -22.16 0.49 1.20
CA ASN A 49 -23.48 -0.11 1.24
C ASN A 49 -24.61 0.85 0.85
N PHE A 50 -24.46 2.16 1.07
CA PHE A 50 -25.54 3.11 0.89
C PHE A 50 -25.36 4.06 -0.31
N TYR A 51 -24.16 4.14 -0.88
CA TYR A 51 -23.88 5.02 -2.01
C TYR A 51 -23.51 4.19 -3.25
N ASN A 52 -24.21 4.42 -4.33
CA ASN A 52 -23.85 3.88 -5.65
C ASN A 52 -22.75 4.76 -6.28
N CYS A 53 -21.61 4.87 -5.61
CA CYS A 53 -20.46 5.63 -6.08
C CYS A 53 -19.24 4.72 -6.23
N ASN A 54 -18.28 5.16 -7.04
CA ASN A 54 -17.05 4.41 -7.22
C ASN A 54 -16.14 4.51 -5.98
N TYR A 55 -15.17 3.62 -5.88
CA TYR A 55 -14.27 3.54 -4.72
C TYR A 55 -13.45 4.82 -4.50
N ASP A 56 -13.07 5.53 -5.55
CA ASP A 56 -12.30 6.78 -5.41
C ASP A 56 -13.17 7.89 -4.82
N GLU A 57 -14.45 7.95 -5.15
CA GLU A 57 -15.39 8.88 -4.53
C GLU A 57 -15.60 8.58 -3.04
N ILE A 58 -15.70 7.29 -2.68
CA ILE A 58 -15.82 6.86 -1.28
C ILE A 58 -14.56 7.29 -0.50
N ARG A 59 -13.37 6.99 -1.03
CA ARG A 59 -12.07 7.39 -0.44
C ARG A 59 -12.01 8.87 -0.18
N ASN A 60 -12.30 9.66 -1.21
CA ASN A 60 -12.25 11.11 -1.11
C ASN A 60 -13.24 11.66 -0.08
N LYS A 61 -14.46 11.12 -0.01
CA LYS A 61 -15.44 11.51 1.01
C LYS A 61 -14.93 11.24 2.42
N ILE A 62 -14.38 10.05 2.67
CA ILE A 62 -13.86 9.68 3.99
C ILE A 62 -12.65 10.54 4.36
N LEU A 63 -11.69 10.70 3.44
CA LEU A 63 -10.50 11.50 3.69
C LEU A 63 -10.84 12.97 3.95
N ASN A 64 -11.81 13.54 3.23
CA ASN A 64 -12.28 14.90 3.49
C ASN A 64 -12.89 15.07 4.89
N ILE A 65 -13.58 14.05 5.44
CA ILE A 65 -14.06 14.07 6.84
C ILE A 65 -12.89 14.20 7.83
N PHE A 66 -11.74 13.62 7.48
CA PHE A 66 -10.51 13.68 8.31
C PHE A 66 -9.64 14.91 8.04
N GLU A 67 -10.04 15.78 7.12
CA GLU A 67 -9.23 16.89 6.61
C GLU A 67 -7.89 16.40 6.00
N LEU A 68 -7.91 15.21 5.40
CA LEU A 68 -6.78 14.57 4.73
C LEU A 68 -7.03 14.47 3.23
N GLY A 69 -5.95 14.24 2.47
CA GLY A 69 -5.99 14.02 1.04
C GLY A 69 -5.07 12.88 0.61
N LEU A 70 -5.42 12.23 -0.50
CA LEU A 70 -4.56 11.28 -1.18
C LEU A 70 -3.99 11.96 -2.43
N SER A 71 -2.68 12.06 -2.53
CA SER A 71 -1.99 12.55 -3.72
C SER A 71 -1.33 11.40 -4.45
N THR A 72 -1.49 11.36 -5.77
CA THR A 72 -0.81 10.39 -6.64
C THR A 72 0.31 11.10 -7.39
N THR A 73 1.50 10.52 -7.38
CA THR A 73 2.66 11.06 -8.10
C THR A 73 3.21 9.98 -9.03
N THR A 74 3.45 10.36 -10.27
CA THR A 74 4.15 9.53 -11.26
C THR A 74 5.62 9.90 -11.25
N VAL A 75 6.49 8.89 -11.25
CA VAL A 75 7.95 9.06 -11.27
C VAL A 75 8.54 8.59 -12.59
N SER A 76 9.64 9.20 -13.02
CA SER A 76 10.29 8.93 -14.30
C SER A 76 11.23 7.72 -14.24
N ASP A 77 11.90 7.53 -13.10
CA ASP A 77 12.88 6.46 -12.88
C ASP A 77 12.88 5.98 -11.41
N SER A 78 13.66 4.94 -11.13
CA SER A 78 13.75 4.32 -9.81
C SER A 78 14.45 5.21 -8.78
N GLY A 79 15.42 6.02 -9.19
CA GLY A 79 16.13 6.95 -8.31
C GLY A 79 15.20 8.06 -7.83
N GLU A 80 14.36 8.60 -8.72
CA GLU A 80 13.31 9.55 -8.35
C GLU A 80 12.30 8.91 -7.39
N LEU A 81 11.89 7.64 -7.62
CA LEU A 81 11.02 6.92 -6.72
C LEU A 81 11.59 6.82 -5.30
N ILE A 82 12.84 6.36 -5.17
CA ILE A 82 13.53 6.22 -3.89
C ILE A 82 13.64 7.57 -3.17
N SER A 83 14.02 8.62 -3.91
CA SER A 83 14.17 9.97 -3.37
C SER A 83 12.84 10.54 -2.90
N LEU A 84 11.78 10.35 -3.68
CA LEU A 84 10.43 10.82 -3.34
C LEU A 84 9.88 10.12 -2.10
N ILE A 85 10.07 8.79 -1.98
CA ILE A 85 9.66 8.03 -0.79
C ILE A 85 10.34 8.60 0.46
N LYS A 86 11.67 8.79 0.42
CA LYS A 86 12.43 9.35 1.54
C LYS A 86 11.95 10.75 1.90
N GLN A 87 11.74 11.61 0.90
CA GLN A 87 11.21 12.95 1.10
C GLN A 87 9.86 12.89 1.84
N LYS A 88 8.90 12.10 1.35
CA LYS A 88 7.57 11.99 1.97
C LYS A 88 7.64 11.51 3.42
N ILE A 89 8.49 10.52 3.71
CA ILE A 89 8.71 10.03 5.08
C ILE A 89 9.33 11.14 5.96
N ASN A 90 10.27 11.94 5.42
CA ASN A 90 10.86 13.08 6.15
C ASN A 90 9.81 14.15 6.43
N ASP A 91 8.88 14.37 5.51
CA ASP A 91 7.74 15.29 5.64
C ASP A 91 6.62 14.72 6.51
N LYS A 92 6.84 13.55 7.13
CA LYS A 92 5.89 12.83 7.98
C LYS A 92 4.61 12.42 7.26
N ASN A 93 4.71 12.09 5.98
CA ASN A 93 3.61 11.56 5.19
C ASN A 93 3.80 10.05 4.95
N PRO A 94 2.82 9.21 5.29
CA PRO A 94 2.82 7.81 4.90
C PRO A 94 2.84 7.65 3.39
N VAL A 95 3.57 6.65 2.90
CA VAL A 95 3.69 6.36 1.46
C VAL A 95 3.04 5.02 1.17
N LEU A 96 2.06 5.04 0.27
CA LEU A 96 1.48 3.83 -0.29
C LEU A 96 2.11 3.55 -1.66
N VAL A 97 2.56 2.33 -1.86
CA VAL A 97 3.03 1.86 -3.16
C VAL A 97 1.98 0.90 -3.71
N ASN A 98 1.51 1.18 -4.93
CA ASN A 98 0.50 0.39 -5.62
C ASN A 98 1.11 -0.20 -6.90
N VAL A 99 1.21 -1.52 -6.96
CA VAL A 99 1.87 -2.26 -8.04
C VAL A 99 1.09 -3.52 -8.42
N PRO A 100 1.32 -4.10 -9.60
CA PRO A 100 0.79 -5.42 -9.91
C PRO A 100 1.28 -6.47 -8.90
N ASN A 101 0.39 -7.35 -8.46
CA ASN A 101 0.73 -8.39 -7.47
C ASN A 101 1.83 -9.34 -7.97
N SER A 102 1.89 -9.53 -9.29
CA SER A 102 2.88 -10.39 -9.96
C SER A 102 4.33 -9.91 -9.90
N VAL A 103 4.58 -8.64 -9.54
CA VAL A 103 5.96 -8.12 -9.38
C VAL A 103 6.48 -8.26 -7.95
N LEU A 104 5.62 -8.59 -7.01
CA LEU A 104 5.98 -8.74 -5.61
C LEU A 104 6.54 -10.13 -5.34
N PHE A 105 7.86 -10.25 -5.24
CA PHE A 105 8.57 -11.52 -5.11
C PHE A 105 8.21 -12.31 -3.84
N TYR A 106 7.62 -11.68 -2.85
CA TYR A 106 7.09 -12.32 -1.64
C TYR A 106 5.62 -12.76 -1.77
N SER A 107 4.97 -12.44 -2.89
CA SER A 107 3.60 -12.88 -3.18
C SER A 107 3.58 -14.25 -3.83
N ILE A 108 2.59 -15.09 -3.47
CA ILE A 108 2.30 -16.34 -4.19
C ILE A 108 1.96 -16.12 -5.67
N MET A 109 1.60 -14.87 -6.01
CA MET A 109 1.26 -14.43 -7.35
C MET A 109 2.49 -13.98 -8.16
N TYR A 110 3.70 -14.11 -7.60
CA TYR A 110 4.92 -13.66 -8.25
C TYR A 110 5.11 -14.31 -9.62
N LYS A 111 5.38 -13.50 -10.63
CA LYS A 111 5.56 -13.94 -12.03
C LYS A 111 4.39 -14.72 -12.63
N ASN A 112 3.20 -14.63 -12.05
CA ASN A 112 2.00 -15.24 -12.65
C ASN A 112 1.39 -14.27 -13.69
N PRO A 113 1.49 -14.59 -15.01
CA PRO A 113 1.03 -13.68 -16.06
C PRO A 113 -0.51 -13.51 -16.06
N ASN A 114 -1.25 -14.47 -15.53
CA ASN A 114 -2.70 -14.43 -15.49
C ASN A 114 -3.25 -13.39 -14.49
N ILE A 115 -2.39 -12.91 -13.60
CA ILE A 115 -2.76 -12.03 -12.46
C ILE A 115 -2.14 -10.63 -12.58
N ASN A 116 -1.52 -10.30 -13.71
CA ASN A 116 -0.93 -8.98 -13.97
C ASN A 116 -1.93 -7.81 -13.89
N LYS A 117 -3.23 -8.10 -13.82
CA LYS A 117 -4.29 -7.09 -13.69
C LYS A 117 -4.65 -6.77 -12.24
N LEU A 118 -4.27 -7.62 -11.29
CA LEU A 118 -4.57 -7.42 -9.87
C LEU A 118 -3.50 -6.51 -9.26
N ASN A 119 -3.88 -5.31 -8.94
CA ASN A 119 -3.04 -4.39 -8.20
C ASN A 119 -3.05 -4.76 -6.71
N HIS A 120 -1.89 -4.58 -6.10
CA HIS A 120 -1.70 -4.72 -4.67
C HIS A 120 -1.05 -3.47 -4.11
N SER A 121 -1.32 -3.18 -2.85
CA SER A 121 -0.80 -1.99 -2.18
C SER A 121 -0.13 -2.37 -0.87
N PHE A 122 0.98 -1.71 -0.56
CA PHE A 122 1.65 -1.81 0.73
C PHE A 122 2.10 -0.42 1.22
N ILE A 123 2.38 -0.31 2.53
CA ILE A 123 2.85 0.95 3.13
C ILE A 123 4.36 0.88 3.38
N ILE A 124 5.04 1.96 3.03
CA ILE A 124 6.40 2.22 3.48
C ILE A 124 6.32 3.14 4.70
N LYS A 125 6.81 2.66 5.84
CA LYS A 125 6.75 3.38 7.11
C LYS A 125 8.09 3.97 7.56
N ALA A 126 9.19 3.48 6.99
CA ALA A 126 10.52 3.91 7.39
C ALA A 126 11.55 3.65 6.30
N TYR A 127 12.71 4.28 6.44
CA TYR A 127 13.90 3.95 5.67
C TYR A 127 15.17 4.02 6.53
N ASP A 128 16.22 3.36 6.04
CA ASP A 128 17.55 3.36 6.63
C ASP A 128 18.58 3.43 5.50
N ASP A 129 19.26 4.58 5.38
CA ASP A 129 20.25 4.81 4.32
C ASP A 129 21.56 4.04 4.54
N GLU A 130 21.92 3.73 5.78
CA GLU A 130 23.13 2.95 6.07
C GLU A 130 22.98 1.49 5.62
N ARG A 131 21.77 0.97 5.70
CA ARG A 131 21.41 -0.39 5.28
C ARG A 131 20.80 -0.45 3.88
N GLU A 132 20.52 0.69 3.28
CA GLU A 132 19.85 0.83 1.99
C GLU A 132 18.52 0.05 1.92
N VAL A 133 17.66 0.24 2.95
CA VAL A 133 16.38 -0.47 3.05
C VAL A 133 15.21 0.44 3.32
N PHE A 134 14.05 0.01 2.84
CA PHE A 134 12.74 0.48 3.26
C PHE A 134 12.08 -0.54 4.19
N TYR A 135 11.50 -0.09 5.29
CA TYR A 135 10.67 -0.93 6.15
C TYR A 135 9.21 -0.83 5.69
N ILE A 136 8.66 -1.99 5.40
CA ILE A 136 7.36 -2.15 4.80
C ILE A 136 6.39 -2.71 5.81
N ARG A 137 5.15 -2.26 5.71
CA ARG A 137 4.01 -2.88 6.36
C ARG A 137 3.08 -3.42 5.29
N GLU A 138 2.83 -4.72 5.36
CA GLU A 138 2.08 -5.47 4.37
C GLU A 138 0.86 -6.12 5.01
N ASN A 139 -0.24 -6.10 4.28
CA ASN A 139 -1.44 -6.83 4.69
C ASN A 139 -1.23 -8.34 4.46
N SER A 140 -1.32 -9.14 5.51
CA SER A 140 -1.02 -10.58 5.48
C SER A 140 -1.99 -11.43 4.66
N ILE A 141 -3.13 -10.89 4.25
CA ILE A 141 -4.14 -11.64 3.47
C ILE A 141 -3.57 -12.19 2.16
N ASN A 142 -2.54 -11.55 1.60
CA ASN A 142 -1.93 -11.96 0.33
C ASN A 142 -0.56 -12.62 0.47
N THR A 143 -0.11 -12.89 1.69
CA THR A 143 1.22 -13.43 1.94
C THR A 143 1.13 -14.75 2.69
N GLU A 144 0.70 -15.82 2.00
CA GLU A 144 0.71 -17.17 2.61
C GLU A 144 2.08 -17.51 3.19
N LEU A 145 3.15 -17.14 2.51
CA LEU A 145 4.51 -17.36 3.01
C LEU A 145 4.80 -16.60 4.30
N LEU A 146 4.33 -15.36 4.42
CA LEU A 146 4.50 -14.53 5.62
C LEU A 146 3.52 -14.92 6.72
N SER A 147 2.34 -15.43 6.37
CA SER A 147 1.37 -15.96 7.35
C SER A 147 1.89 -17.24 8.04
N ILE A 148 2.72 -18.01 7.37
CA ILE A 148 3.43 -19.16 7.97
C ILE A 148 4.47 -18.70 9.00
N LEU A 149 5.14 -17.58 8.73
CA LEU A 149 6.17 -17.01 9.60
C LEU A 149 5.59 -16.20 10.78
N THR A 150 4.39 -15.65 10.61
CA THR A 150 3.72 -14.81 11.62
C THR A 150 2.21 -15.10 11.70
N PRO A 151 1.79 -16.33 12.04
CA PRO A 151 0.41 -16.78 11.90
C PRO A 151 -0.61 -16.05 12.80
N SER A 152 -0.14 -15.30 13.79
CA SER A 152 -1.00 -14.56 14.73
C SER A 152 -1.18 -13.08 14.41
N GLN A 153 -0.53 -12.57 13.35
CA GLN A 153 -0.59 -11.15 13.00
C GLN A 153 -1.30 -10.94 11.66
N PRO A 154 -2.27 -10.03 11.57
CA PRO A 154 -3.02 -9.73 10.34
C PRO A 154 -2.20 -8.94 9.33
N PHE A 155 -0.98 -8.56 9.65
CA PHE A 155 -0.03 -7.87 8.79
C PHE A 155 1.39 -8.33 9.09
N SER A 156 2.26 -8.20 8.10
CA SER A 156 3.68 -8.52 8.24
C SER A 156 4.52 -7.26 8.08
N GLU A 157 5.56 -7.17 8.89
CA GLU A 157 6.57 -6.14 8.78
C GLU A 157 7.88 -6.76 8.35
N PHE A 158 8.46 -6.24 7.29
CA PHE A 158 9.75 -6.67 6.76
C PHE A 158 10.43 -5.50 6.04
N TYR A 159 11.60 -5.72 5.49
CA TYR A 159 12.29 -4.70 4.71
C TYR A 159 12.48 -5.12 3.26
N LEU A 160 12.47 -4.15 2.37
CA LEU A 160 12.93 -4.26 0.99
C LEU A 160 14.19 -3.43 0.83
N THR A 161 15.23 -3.98 0.19
CA THR A 161 16.39 -3.18 -0.19
C THR A 161 16.02 -2.17 -1.28
N TYR A 162 16.84 -1.14 -1.46
CA TYR A 162 16.62 -0.17 -2.54
C TYR A 162 16.68 -0.87 -3.91
N ASP A 163 17.58 -1.82 -4.10
CA ASP A 163 17.66 -2.65 -5.33
C ASP A 163 16.37 -3.46 -5.58
N MET A 164 15.78 -4.01 -4.51
CA MET A 164 14.49 -4.73 -4.62
C MET A 164 13.36 -3.78 -5.01
N MET A 165 13.34 -2.56 -4.46
CA MET A 165 12.36 -1.54 -4.82
C MET A 165 12.55 -1.08 -6.27
N GLU A 166 13.79 -0.90 -6.71
CA GLU A 166 14.14 -0.59 -8.08
C GLU A 166 13.65 -1.67 -9.04
N LYS A 167 13.90 -2.95 -8.71
CA LYS A 167 13.39 -4.08 -9.49
C LYS A 167 11.85 -4.07 -9.58
N ILE A 168 11.14 -3.85 -8.48
CA ILE A 168 9.68 -3.73 -8.46
C ILE A 168 9.23 -2.61 -9.40
N TYR A 169 9.92 -1.48 -9.42
CA TYR A 169 9.62 -0.36 -10.32
C TYR A 169 9.75 -0.77 -11.79
N TYR A 170 10.86 -1.38 -12.20
CA TYR A 170 11.08 -1.77 -13.60
C TYR A 170 10.14 -2.88 -14.04
N ASP A 171 9.93 -3.92 -13.23
CA ASP A 171 8.99 -5.00 -13.53
C ASP A 171 7.55 -4.44 -13.68
N THR A 172 7.16 -3.47 -12.85
CA THR A 172 5.87 -2.77 -12.95
C THR A 172 5.76 -2.00 -14.27
N LYS A 173 6.82 -1.28 -14.65
CA LYS A 173 6.86 -0.47 -15.88
C LYS A 173 6.76 -1.35 -17.13
N GLU A 174 7.40 -2.50 -17.14
CA GLU A 174 7.32 -3.50 -18.21
C GLU A 174 5.88 -4.01 -18.39
N ILE A 175 5.23 -4.46 -17.30
CA ILE A 175 3.83 -4.94 -17.35
C ILE A 175 2.86 -3.83 -17.82
N LEU A 176 3.09 -2.59 -17.42
CA LEU A 176 2.25 -1.47 -17.85
C LEU A 176 2.49 -1.07 -19.32
N ALA A 177 3.70 -1.26 -19.85
CA ALA A 177 4.00 -1.04 -21.25
C ALA A 177 3.33 -2.07 -22.15
N ASP A 178 3.34 -3.34 -21.74
CA ASP A 178 2.67 -4.45 -22.47
C ASP A 178 1.16 -4.20 -22.57
N LYS A 179 0.52 -3.64 -21.52
CA LYS A 179 -0.90 -3.29 -21.55
C LYS A 179 -1.23 -2.22 -22.60
N LYS A 180 -0.34 -1.26 -22.86
CA LYS A 180 -0.53 -0.24 -23.91
C LYS A 180 -0.40 -0.81 -25.33
N GLY A 181 0.31 -1.91 -25.49
CA GLY A 181 0.41 -2.63 -26.78
C GLY A 181 -0.85 -3.41 -27.19
N ILE A 182 -1.68 -3.79 -26.23
CA ILE A 182 -2.91 -4.58 -26.46
C ILE A 182 -4.11 -3.68 -26.83
N LEU A 183 -4.02 -2.37 -26.59
CA LEU A 183 -5.07 -1.39 -26.91
C LEU A 183 -4.92 -0.74 -28.30
N LYS A 184 -4.09 -1.32 -29.16
CA LYS A 184 -4.01 -1.02 -30.60
C LYS A 184 -4.74 -2.10 -31.38
#